data_fd5527e54fb5345b8349560c0af46344
#
_entry.id   fd5527e54fb5345b8349560c0af46344
#
_cell.length_a   1.000
_cell.length_b   1.000
_cell.length_c   1.000
_cell.angle_alpha   90.00
_cell.angle_beta   90.00
_cell.angle_gamma   90.00
#
_symmetry.space_group_name_H-M   'P 1'
#
loop_
_entity.id
_entity.type
_entity.pdbx_description
1 polymer ?
#
loop_
_entity_poly.entity_id
_entity_poly.type
_entity_poly.pdbx_seq_one_letter_code
_entity_poly.pdbx_strand_id
1 'polypeptide(L)'
;AEGGIQPLYYQNGQCSGNKYWCSGAGLVDYGLMTYRDTQNNSQLLIVDMHQPDICIDHSGWNAIGMAYTQTAKISFNKVVAQTVGQPGQYLDRSGFWHGAAGVAACWYGAATRLAHTLQQACQEKPNTFRLMYLGEVNSALATTREYFKYVAAQIDQHPTQSHELIIRMLRIQTEQTAQKVLDLVGKALGARPFCENTMFAQMAADLPVFLRQSHAAFDLEQIGERSVMEDTAWML
;
A
#
# COMPACT_ATOMS: atom_id res chain seq x y z
N ALA A 1 10.24 -4.24 -5.95
CA ALA A 1 10.95 -4.44 -4.68
C ALA A 1 12.44 -4.62 -4.93
N GLU A 2 13.23 -4.17 -3.98
CA GLU A 2 14.68 -4.40 -3.96
C GLU A 2 14.92 -5.75 -3.28
N GLY A 3 15.81 -6.56 -3.85
CA GLY A 3 16.10 -7.91 -3.36
C GLY A 3 15.63 -9.00 -4.32
N GLY A 4 15.95 -10.24 -3.99
CA GLY A 4 15.72 -11.40 -4.83
C GLY A 4 16.98 -11.89 -5.55
N ILE A 5 16.82 -12.93 -6.35
CA ILE A 5 17.92 -13.52 -7.11
C ILE A 5 18.26 -12.60 -8.30
N GLN A 6 19.52 -12.20 -8.43
CA GLN A 6 20.01 -11.25 -9.45
C GLN A 6 19.29 -9.90 -9.40
N PRO A 7 19.51 -9.09 -8.35
CA PRO A 7 18.90 -7.76 -8.26
C PRO A 7 19.33 -6.87 -9.44
N LEU A 8 18.49 -5.87 -9.72
CA LEU A 8 18.78 -4.91 -10.79
C LEU A 8 20.08 -4.16 -10.48
N TYR A 9 20.97 -4.06 -11.46
CA TYR A 9 22.15 -3.21 -11.46
C TYR A 9 22.18 -2.29 -12.68
N TYR A 10 22.90 -1.19 -12.59
CA TYR A 10 23.03 -0.21 -13.65
C TYR A 10 24.49 0.16 -13.85
N GLN A 11 24.94 0.15 -15.10
CA GLN A 11 26.30 0.52 -15.49
C GLN A 11 26.31 1.05 -16.94
N ASN A 12 27.07 2.11 -17.19
CA ASN A 12 27.29 2.67 -18.54
C ASN A 12 26.00 2.93 -19.35
N GLY A 13 24.96 3.47 -18.69
CA GLY A 13 23.68 3.78 -19.36
C GLY A 13 22.76 2.59 -19.57
N GLN A 14 23.11 1.41 -19.08
CA GLN A 14 22.31 0.19 -19.22
C GLN A 14 22.01 -0.45 -17.89
N CYS A 15 20.82 -1.06 -17.76
CA CYS A 15 20.46 -1.87 -16.62
C CYS A 15 20.31 -3.35 -16.99
N SER A 16 20.64 -4.23 -16.06
CA SER A 16 20.46 -5.67 -16.15
C SER A 16 20.08 -6.25 -14.80
N GLY A 17 19.45 -7.43 -14.80
CA GLY A 17 18.97 -8.09 -13.60
C GLY A 17 17.45 -8.12 -13.53
N ASN A 18 16.91 -8.32 -12.32
CA ASN A 18 15.49 -8.56 -12.13
C ASN A 18 14.84 -7.54 -11.18
N LYS A 19 13.59 -7.19 -11.49
CA LYS A 19 12.67 -6.52 -10.55
C LYS A 19 11.46 -7.40 -10.32
N TYR A 20 11.04 -7.48 -9.08
CA TYR A 20 9.88 -8.26 -8.65
C TYR A 20 8.75 -7.33 -8.20
N TRP A 21 7.54 -7.84 -8.17
CA TRP A 21 6.35 -7.12 -7.71
C TRP A 21 6.01 -5.90 -8.57
N CYS A 22 6.20 -6.03 -9.89
CA CYS A 22 5.95 -4.97 -10.85
C CYS A 22 4.51 -5.06 -11.36
N SER A 23 3.58 -4.44 -10.63
CA SER A 23 2.17 -4.37 -11.04
C SER A 23 2.02 -3.48 -12.28
N GLY A 24 1.19 -3.91 -13.23
CA GLY A 24 0.89 -3.15 -14.46
C GLY A 24 2.07 -3.03 -15.43
N ALA A 25 3.11 -3.85 -15.29
CA ALA A 25 4.32 -3.76 -16.12
C ALA A 25 4.06 -3.81 -17.64
N GLY A 26 3.04 -4.55 -18.08
CA GLY A 26 2.64 -4.64 -19.49
C GLY A 26 1.71 -3.51 -19.97
N LEU A 27 1.37 -2.56 -19.10
CA LEU A 27 0.39 -1.49 -19.38
C LEU A 27 1.02 -0.09 -19.47
N VAL A 28 2.31 0.05 -19.16
CA VAL A 28 3.01 1.34 -19.09
C VAL A 28 4.09 1.44 -20.14
N ASP A 29 4.24 2.63 -20.72
CA ASP A 29 5.30 2.91 -21.71
C ASP A 29 6.66 3.10 -21.04
N TYR A 30 6.68 3.65 -19.82
CA TYR A 30 7.90 3.91 -19.05
C TYR A 30 7.80 3.33 -17.65
N GLY A 31 8.85 2.64 -17.22
CA GLY A 31 9.04 2.14 -15.87
C GLY A 31 9.94 3.04 -15.03
N LEU A 32 9.47 3.46 -13.85
CA LEU A 32 10.32 4.06 -12.83
C LEU A 32 10.69 2.99 -11.81
N MET A 33 11.97 2.76 -11.61
CA MET A 33 12.43 1.71 -10.71
C MET A 33 13.71 2.10 -9.97
N THR A 34 13.88 1.62 -8.76
CA THR A 34 15.10 1.83 -7.98
C THR A 34 16.08 0.67 -8.14
N TYR A 35 17.36 0.97 -8.04
CA TYR A 35 18.43 0.00 -7.83
C TYR A 35 19.36 0.48 -6.72
N ARG A 36 20.19 -0.40 -6.18
CA ARG A 36 21.25 -0.03 -5.24
C ARG A 36 22.55 0.23 -6.01
N ASP A 37 23.12 1.42 -5.83
CA ASP A 37 24.42 1.74 -6.39
C ASP A 37 25.58 1.03 -5.62
N THR A 38 26.80 1.25 -6.04
CA THR A 38 28.00 0.66 -5.39
C THR A 38 28.25 1.12 -3.98
N GLN A 39 27.63 2.22 -3.55
CA GLN A 39 27.66 2.76 -2.19
C GLN A 39 26.41 2.36 -1.38
N ASN A 40 25.58 1.46 -1.95
CA ASN A 40 24.30 1.03 -1.37
C ASN A 40 23.23 2.12 -1.26
N ASN A 41 23.35 3.23 -2.00
CA ASN A 41 22.31 4.24 -2.08
C ASN A 41 21.21 3.79 -3.05
N SER A 42 19.96 4.15 -2.75
CA SER A 42 18.84 3.93 -3.66
C SER A 42 18.87 4.99 -4.77
N GLN A 43 19.00 4.56 -6.03
CA GLN A 43 18.96 5.44 -7.19
C GLN A 43 17.78 5.09 -8.09
N LEU A 44 17.03 6.12 -8.53
CA LEU A 44 15.90 5.94 -9.44
C LEU A 44 16.39 5.89 -10.89
N LEU A 45 15.83 4.96 -11.67
CA LEU A 45 15.98 4.84 -13.12
C LEU A 45 14.63 5.05 -13.79
N ILE A 46 14.67 5.61 -15.01
CA ILE A 46 13.59 5.56 -15.99
C ILE A 46 14.00 4.65 -17.13
N VAL A 47 13.08 3.79 -17.56
CA VAL A 47 13.28 2.81 -18.64
C VAL A 47 12.08 2.86 -19.57
N ASP A 48 12.34 2.95 -20.88
CA ASP A 48 11.34 2.68 -21.91
C ASP A 48 11.05 1.17 -21.93
N MET A 49 9.80 0.80 -21.69
CA MET A 49 9.37 -0.59 -21.53
C MET A 49 9.18 -1.34 -22.86
N HIS A 50 9.29 -0.66 -24.00
CA HIS A 50 9.16 -1.26 -25.34
C HIS A 50 10.47 -1.84 -25.90
N GLN A 51 11.58 -1.77 -25.15
CA GLN A 51 12.85 -2.31 -25.59
C GLN A 51 12.81 -3.85 -25.70
N PRO A 52 13.42 -4.46 -26.72
CA PRO A 52 13.31 -5.90 -26.98
C PRO A 52 13.93 -6.81 -25.91
N ASP A 53 14.90 -6.28 -25.15
CA ASP A 53 15.64 -7.02 -24.12
C ASP A 53 14.97 -6.96 -22.74
N ILE A 54 13.68 -6.65 -22.70
CA ILE A 54 12.82 -6.68 -21.50
C ILE A 54 11.91 -7.90 -21.59
N CYS A 55 11.96 -8.74 -20.56
CA CYS A 55 11.06 -9.87 -20.42
C CYS A 55 10.14 -9.67 -19.22
N ILE A 56 8.83 -9.64 -19.45
CA ILE A 56 7.78 -9.53 -18.42
C ILE A 56 7.21 -10.92 -18.20
N ASP A 57 7.35 -11.44 -16.97
CA ASP A 57 6.94 -12.79 -16.60
C ASP A 57 5.87 -12.72 -15.50
N HIS A 58 4.65 -13.12 -15.84
CA HIS A 58 3.50 -13.20 -14.92
C HIS A 58 3.33 -14.57 -14.28
N SER A 59 4.12 -15.58 -14.63
CA SER A 59 3.92 -16.97 -14.21
C SER A 59 3.99 -17.17 -12.69
N GLY A 60 4.69 -16.27 -11.99
CA GLY A 60 4.79 -16.28 -10.52
C GLY A 60 3.62 -15.60 -9.79
N TRP A 61 2.66 -14.99 -10.50
CA TRP A 61 1.54 -14.29 -9.89
C TRP A 61 0.32 -15.20 -9.73
N ASN A 62 0.21 -15.89 -8.59
CA ASN A 62 -0.86 -16.85 -8.28
C ASN A 62 -1.88 -16.27 -7.28
N ALA A 63 -1.88 -14.97 -7.04
CA ALA A 63 -2.77 -14.33 -6.08
C ALA A 63 -4.22 -14.32 -6.60
N ILE A 64 -5.17 -14.75 -5.76
CA ILE A 64 -6.61 -14.62 -6.03
C ILE A 64 -7.03 -13.16 -5.83
N GLY A 65 -6.66 -12.57 -4.70
CA GLY A 65 -6.81 -11.14 -4.47
C GLY A 65 -5.74 -10.35 -5.23
N MET A 66 -6.10 -9.17 -5.72
CA MET A 66 -5.24 -8.31 -6.57
C MET A 66 -4.82 -9.00 -7.89
N ALA A 67 -5.55 -10.00 -8.36
CA ALA A 67 -5.24 -10.73 -9.61
C ALA A 67 -5.14 -9.78 -10.81
N TYR A 68 -6.03 -8.80 -10.89
CA TYR A 68 -6.09 -7.83 -12.00
C TYR A 68 -4.92 -6.84 -12.05
N THR A 69 -4.05 -6.79 -11.04
CA THR A 69 -2.84 -5.97 -11.09
C THR A 69 -1.82 -6.51 -12.08
N GLN A 70 -1.96 -7.76 -12.53
CA GLN A 70 -1.03 -8.44 -13.43
C GLN A 70 0.42 -8.25 -12.99
N THR A 71 0.65 -8.43 -11.68
CA THR A 71 1.98 -8.24 -11.10
C THR A 71 2.96 -9.23 -11.71
N ALA A 72 4.11 -8.73 -12.11
CA ALA A 72 5.10 -9.49 -12.86
C ALA A 72 6.50 -9.43 -12.21
N LYS A 73 7.33 -10.38 -12.57
CA LYS A 73 8.77 -10.25 -12.55
C LYS A 73 9.20 -9.66 -13.88
N ILE A 74 10.08 -8.67 -13.85
CA ILE A 74 10.70 -8.13 -15.07
C ILE A 74 12.18 -8.48 -15.06
N SER A 75 12.66 -9.02 -16.17
CA SER A 75 14.09 -9.28 -16.41
C SER A 75 14.60 -8.32 -17.46
N PHE A 76 15.72 -7.68 -17.19
CA PHE A 76 16.41 -6.72 -18.05
C PHE A 76 17.76 -7.29 -18.49
N ASN A 77 18.09 -7.19 -19.76
CA ASN A 77 19.39 -7.62 -20.30
C ASN A 77 20.03 -6.49 -21.09
N LYS A 78 20.88 -5.69 -20.44
CA LYS A 78 21.55 -4.52 -21.03
C LYS A 78 20.60 -3.49 -21.64
N VAL A 79 19.45 -3.30 -20.99
CA VAL A 79 18.41 -2.36 -21.41
C VAL A 79 18.87 -0.93 -21.16
N VAL A 80 18.68 -0.05 -22.11
CA VAL A 80 19.02 1.38 -21.96
C VAL A 80 18.13 2.00 -20.89
N ALA A 81 18.76 2.69 -19.95
CA ALA A 81 18.09 3.37 -18.86
C ALA A 81 18.78 4.70 -18.56
N GLN A 82 18.05 5.60 -17.89
CA GLN A 82 18.57 6.89 -17.45
C GLN A 82 18.33 7.05 -15.95
N THR A 83 19.29 7.65 -15.25
CA THR A 83 19.11 8.02 -13.84
C THR A 83 18.18 9.21 -13.72
N VAL A 84 17.33 9.18 -12.71
CA VAL A 84 16.41 10.27 -12.37
C VAL A 84 16.76 10.79 -10.97
N GLY A 85 17.10 12.08 -10.90
CA GLY A 85 17.53 12.71 -9.67
C GLY A 85 18.89 12.22 -9.15
N GLN A 86 19.18 12.52 -7.89
CA GLN A 86 20.39 12.10 -7.19
C GLN A 86 20.14 10.81 -6.39
N PRO A 87 21.21 10.05 -6.04
CA PRO A 87 21.10 8.93 -5.11
C PRO A 87 20.42 9.35 -3.80
N GLY A 88 19.47 8.54 -3.32
CA GLY A 88 18.66 8.81 -2.12
C GLY A 88 17.46 9.73 -2.35
N GLN A 89 17.53 10.68 -3.27
CA GLN A 89 16.55 11.76 -3.45
C GLN A 89 15.10 11.27 -3.57
N TYR A 90 14.88 10.11 -4.20
CA TYR A 90 13.52 9.57 -4.35
C TYR A 90 12.88 9.20 -3.00
N LEU A 91 13.64 8.62 -2.09
CA LEU A 91 13.18 8.20 -0.76
C LEU A 91 13.15 9.36 0.23
N ASP A 92 14.09 10.30 0.10
CA ASP A 92 14.29 11.42 1.06
C ASP A 92 13.31 12.57 0.83
N ARG A 93 12.67 12.63 -0.34
CA ARG A 93 11.68 13.67 -0.63
C ARG A 93 10.44 13.53 0.27
N SER A 94 9.88 14.64 0.72
CA SER A 94 8.65 14.67 1.53
C SER A 94 7.49 13.91 0.87
N GLY A 95 7.32 14.07 -0.44
CA GLY A 95 6.28 13.41 -1.22
C GLY A 95 6.32 11.87 -1.23
N PHE A 96 7.44 11.23 -0.81
CA PHE A 96 7.48 9.78 -0.63
C PHE A 96 6.51 9.33 0.47
N TRP A 97 6.58 9.98 1.62
CA TRP A 97 5.69 9.68 2.74
C TRP A 97 4.25 10.16 2.49
N HIS A 98 4.07 11.33 1.86
CA HIS A 98 2.72 11.77 1.46
C HIS A 98 2.04 10.73 0.55
N GLY A 99 2.77 10.15 -0.39
CA GLY A 99 2.29 9.03 -1.21
C GLY A 99 1.95 7.79 -0.38
N ALA A 100 2.72 7.49 0.65
CA ALA A 100 2.45 6.38 1.56
C ALA A 100 1.14 6.57 2.34
N ALA A 101 0.79 7.81 2.73
CA ALA A 101 -0.52 8.14 3.29
C ALA A 101 -1.64 7.93 2.26
N GLY A 102 -1.41 8.24 0.98
CA GLY A 102 -2.34 7.98 -0.12
C GLY A 102 -2.67 6.50 -0.30
N VAL A 103 -1.67 5.62 -0.16
CA VAL A 103 -1.90 4.16 -0.16
C VAL A 103 -2.81 3.73 1.00
N ALA A 104 -2.59 4.26 2.21
CA ALA A 104 -3.47 3.98 3.34
C ALA A 104 -4.90 4.48 3.10
N ALA A 105 -5.08 5.61 2.41
CA ALA A 105 -6.40 6.10 2.03
C ALA A 105 -7.13 5.14 1.08
N CYS A 106 -6.42 4.47 0.17
CA CYS A 106 -7.00 3.41 -0.66
C CYS A 106 -7.49 2.22 0.18
N TRP A 107 -6.73 1.79 1.18
CA TRP A 107 -7.16 0.73 2.12
C TRP A 107 -8.41 1.14 2.89
N TYR A 108 -8.43 2.37 3.38
CA TYR A 108 -9.58 2.94 4.09
C TYR A 108 -10.82 2.97 3.19
N GLY A 109 -10.68 3.38 1.93
CA GLY A 109 -11.76 3.41 0.94
C GLY A 109 -12.37 2.02 0.70
N ALA A 110 -11.53 0.98 0.55
CA ALA A 110 -11.99 -0.40 0.43
C ALA A 110 -12.75 -0.88 1.68
N ALA A 111 -12.20 -0.62 2.87
CA ALA A 111 -12.86 -0.95 4.14
C ALA A 111 -14.21 -0.25 4.27
N THR A 112 -14.29 1.03 3.92
CA THR A 112 -15.53 1.82 3.94
C THR A 112 -16.58 1.23 2.99
N ARG A 113 -16.17 0.79 1.80
CA ARG A 113 -17.08 0.15 0.84
C ARG A 113 -17.65 -1.17 1.36
N LEU A 114 -16.83 -2.01 2.01
CA LEU A 114 -17.30 -3.23 2.66
C LEU A 114 -18.29 -2.90 3.80
N ALA A 115 -17.97 -1.91 4.63
CA ALA A 115 -18.83 -1.46 5.73
C ALA A 115 -20.20 -0.95 5.22
N HIS A 116 -20.23 -0.29 4.07
CA HIS A 116 -21.47 0.18 3.45
C HIS A 116 -22.43 -0.97 3.11
N THR A 117 -21.91 -2.14 2.72
CA THR A 117 -22.73 -3.34 2.49
C THR A 117 -23.43 -3.80 3.78
N LEU A 118 -22.73 -3.75 4.92
CA LEU A 118 -23.34 -4.05 6.21
C LEU A 118 -24.40 -2.99 6.59
N GLN A 119 -24.13 -1.72 6.37
CA GLN A 119 -25.07 -0.65 6.61
C GLN A 119 -26.36 -0.83 5.81
N GLN A 120 -26.28 -1.13 4.53
CA GLN A 120 -27.44 -1.41 3.67
C GLN A 120 -28.24 -2.61 4.20
N ALA A 121 -27.58 -3.70 4.57
CA ALA A 121 -28.25 -4.87 5.13
C ALA A 121 -28.96 -4.57 6.47
N CYS A 122 -28.44 -3.63 7.27
CA CYS A 122 -29.11 -3.17 8.49
C CYS A 122 -30.32 -2.29 8.17
N GLN A 123 -30.28 -1.47 7.13
CA GLN A 123 -31.41 -0.66 6.67
C GLN A 123 -32.56 -1.54 6.14
N GLU A 124 -32.23 -2.55 5.35
CA GLU A 124 -33.24 -3.46 4.78
C GLU A 124 -33.87 -4.39 5.84
N LYS A 125 -33.05 -4.97 6.70
CA LYS A 125 -33.51 -5.91 7.73
C LYS A 125 -32.64 -5.80 8.98
N PRO A 126 -32.97 -4.87 9.89
CA PRO A 126 -32.23 -4.69 11.13
C PRO A 126 -32.36 -5.91 12.04
N ASN A 127 -31.26 -6.28 12.71
CA ASN A 127 -31.28 -7.17 13.85
C ASN A 127 -30.18 -6.78 14.83
N THR A 128 -30.32 -7.17 16.08
CA THR A 128 -29.46 -6.77 17.19
C THR A 128 -27.97 -7.03 16.92
N PHE A 129 -27.63 -8.21 16.40
CA PHE A 129 -26.24 -8.58 16.14
C PHE A 129 -25.63 -7.77 15.00
N ARG A 130 -26.34 -7.54 13.90
CA ARG A 130 -25.89 -6.69 12.81
C ARG A 130 -25.67 -5.25 13.26
N LEU A 131 -26.58 -4.72 14.07
CA LEU A 131 -26.45 -3.36 14.60
C LEU A 131 -25.28 -3.23 15.56
N MET A 132 -25.00 -4.24 16.37
CA MET A 132 -23.82 -4.30 17.23
C MET A 132 -22.54 -4.24 16.39
N TYR A 133 -22.39 -5.10 15.38
CA TYR A 133 -21.23 -5.09 14.48
C TYR A 133 -21.10 -3.79 13.69
N LEU A 134 -22.21 -3.22 13.23
CA LEU A 134 -22.21 -1.93 12.55
C LEU A 134 -21.71 -0.81 13.46
N GLY A 135 -22.11 -0.80 14.72
CA GLY A 135 -21.64 0.15 15.73
C GLY A 135 -20.13 0.07 15.92
N GLU A 136 -19.59 -1.14 16.02
CA GLU A 136 -18.17 -1.37 16.18
C GLU A 136 -17.35 -0.97 14.93
N VAL A 137 -17.85 -1.31 13.73
CA VAL A 137 -17.28 -0.89 12.45
C VAL A 137 -17.27 0.63 12.33
N ASN A 138 -18.40 1.28 12.64
CA ASN A 138 -18.52 2.73 12.55
C ASN A 138 -17.57 3.45 13.51
N SER A 139 -17.41 2.96 14.74
CA SER A 139 -16.47 3.51 15.71
C SER A 139 -15.02 3.46 15.20
N ALA A 140 -14.59 2.31 14.66
CA ALA A 140 -13.24 2.16 14.10
C ALA A 140 -13.00 3.07 12.91
N LEU A 141 -13.94 3.14 11.95
CA LEU A 141 -13.84 3.99 10.79
C LEU A 141 -13.87 5.48 11.16
N ALA A 142 -14.70 5.89 12.11
CA ALA A 142 -14.78 7.29 12.53
C ALA A 142 -13.46 7.77 13.14
N THR A 143 -12.86 6.99 14.04
CA THR A 143 -11.56 7.33 14.65
C THR A 143 -10.47 7.44 13.58
N THR A 144 -10.37 6.46 12.68
CA THR A 144 -9.36 6.47 11.62
C THR A 144 -9.55 7.63 10.66
N ARG A 145 -10.80 8.00 10.34
CA ARG A 145 -11.13 9.17 9.51
C ARG A 145 -10.60 10.47 10.13
N GLU A 146 -10.80 10.67 11.42
CA GLU A 146 -10.31 11.90 12.07
C GLU A 146 -8.80 11.95 12.07
N TYR A 147 -8.13 10.81 12.19
CA TYR A 147 -6.67 10.76 12.07
C TYR A 147 -6.19 11.07 10.64
N PHE A 148 -6.89 10.63 9.60
CA PHE A 148 -6.64 11.06 8.22
C PHE A 148 -6.74 12.58 8.06
N LYS A 149 -7.78 13.20 8.62
CA LYS A 149 -7.94 14.66 8.56
C LYS A 149 -6.79 15.39 9.26
N TYR A 150 -6.36 14.89 10.42
CA TYR A 150 -5.21 15.44 11.13
C TYR A 150 -3.93 15.37 10.26
N VAL A 151 -3.61 14.19 9.71
CA VAL A 151 -2.41 14.01 8.87
C VAL A 151 -2.49 14.87 7.61
N ALA A 152 -3.64 14.95 6.95
CA ALA A 152 -3.83 15.81 5.78
C ALA A 152 -3.58 17.29 6.13
N ALA A 153 -4.11 17.77 7.25
CA ALA A 153 -3.87 19.15 7.70
C ALA A 153 -2.39 19.42 7.98
N GLN A 154 -1.65 18.46 8.57
CA GLN A 154 -0.19 18.59 8.79
C GLN A 154 0.57 18.69 7.46
N ILE A 155 0.21 17.86 6.47
CA ILE A 155 0.81 17.91 5.12
C ILE A 155 0.53 19.26 4.46
N ASP A 156 -0.70 19.75 4.53
CA ASP A 156 -1.09 21.03 3.91
C ASP A 156 -0.38 22.23 4.57
N GLN A 157 -0.21 22.20 5.89
CA GLN A 157 0.47 23.27 6.63
C GLN A 157 1.98 23.26 6.41
N HIS A 158 2.60 22.09 6.25
CA HIS A 158 4.05 21.91 6.14
C HIS A 158 4.44 20.96 5.00
N PRO A 159 4.17 21.30 3.73
CA PRO A 159 4.29 20.36 2.59
C PRO A 159 5.71 19.92 2.26
N THR A 160 6.72 20.61 2.79
CA THR A 160 8.14 20.25 2.63
C THR A 160 8.64 19.26 3.69
N GLN A 161 7.88 19.03 4.75
CA GLN A 161 8.20 18.03 5.78
C GLN A 161 7.72 16.64 5.36
N SER A 162 8.44 15.60 5.74
CA SER A 162 8.09 14.21 5.40
C SER A 162 6.85 13.71 6.15
N HIS A 163 6.63 14.19 7.36
CA HIS A 163 5.58 13.71 8.28
C HIS A 163 5.64 12.19 8.52
N GLU A 164 6.82 11.60 8.39
CA GLU A 164 7.02 10.15 8.39
C GLU A 164 6.36 9.47 9.59
N LEU A 165 6.59 9.95 10.81
CA LEU A 165 6.09 9.29 12.02
C LEU A 165 4.57 9.20 12.06
N ILE A 166 3.88 10.32 11.86
CA ILE A 166 2.41 10.35 11.90
C ILE A 166 1.79 9.58 10.73
N ILE A 167 2.49 9.50 9.60
CA ILE A 167 2.05 8.70 8.45
C ILE A 167 2.25 7.20 8.71
N ARG A 168 3.36 6.78 9.36
CA ARG A 168 3.52 5.38 9.80
C ARG A 168 2.40 4.97 10.76
N MET A 169 2.09 5.81 11.76
CA MET A 169 0.98 5.59 12.70
C MET A 169 -0.36 5.50 11.96
N LEU A 170 -0.63 6.39 11.00
CA LEU A 170 -1.83 6.36 10.17
C LEU A 170 -1.96 5.06 9.40
N ARG A 171 -0.87 4.58 8.79
CA ARG A 171 -0.85 3.32 8.03
C ARG A 171 -1.17 2.12 8.91
N ILE A 172 -0.54 2.01 10.09
CA ILE A 172 -0.81 0.94 11.07
C ILE A 172 -2.27 0.99 11.53
N GLN A 173 -2.77 2.17 11.93
CA GLN A 173 -4.15 2.34 12.35
C GLN A 173 -5.13 1.94 11.24
N THR A 174 -4.84 2.33 10.00
CA THR A 174 -5.70 2.02 8.84
C THR A 174 -5.69 0.53 8.53
N GLU A 175 -4.53 -0.13 8.57
CA GLU A 175 -4.42 -1.57 8.39
C GLU A 175 -5.28 -2.33 9.41
N GLN A 176 -5.13 -2.00 10.70
CA GLN A 176 -5.89 -2.62 11.78
C GLN A 176 -7.40 -2.39 11.61
N THR A 177 -7.80 -1.18 11.25
CA THR A 177 -9.21 -0.84 11.00
C THR A 177 -9.75 -1.61 9.81
N ALA A 178 -9.02 -1.71 8.71
CA ALA A 178 -9.45 -2.44 7.52
C ALA A 178 -9.60 -3.95 7.77
N GLN A 179 -8.67 -4.55 8.50
CA GLN A 179 -8.76 -5.96 8.92
C GLN A 179 -9.97 -6.20 9.83
N LYS A 180 -10.18 -5.30 10.81
CA LYS A 180 -11.32 -5.35 11.72
C LYS A 180 -12.66 -5.24 10.96
N VAL A 181 -12.76 -4.30 10.03
CA VAL A 181 -13.96 -4.13 9.19
C VAL A 181 -14.25 -5.38 8.39
N LEU A 182 -13.26 -5.96 7.72
CA LEU A 182 -13.42 -7.18 6.93
C LEU A 182 -13.94 -8.35 7.79
N ASP A 183 -13.37 -8.56 8.97
CA ASP A 183 -13.78 -9.60 9.91
C ASP A 183 -15.22 -9.40 10.41
N LEU A 184 -15.54 -8.18 10.89
CA LEU A 184 -16.84 -7.88 11.47
C LEU A 184 -17.97 -7.89 10.44
N VAL A 185 -17.71 -7.41 9.23
CA VAL A 185 -18.68 -7.46 8.13
C VAL A 185 -18.96 -8.92 7.75
N GLY A 186 -17.94 -9.76 7.70
CA GLY A 186 -18.07 -11.20 7.47
C GLY A 186 -18.93 -11.89 8.54
N LYS A 187 -18.66 -11.60 9.82
CA LYS A 187 -19.44 -12.12 10.94
C LYS A 187 -20.91 -11.68 10.91
N ALA A 188 -21.15 -10.42 10.54
CA ALA A 188 -22.50 -9.84 10.49
C ALA A 188 -23.36 -10.37 9.34
N LEU A 189 -22.77 -10.60 8.18
CA LEU A 189 -23.49 -10.94 6.93
C LEU A 189 -23.42 -12.44 6.57
N GLY A 190 -22.48 -13.18 7.16
CA GLY A 190 -22.19 -14.55 6.82
C GLY A 190 -21.58 -14.70 5.43
N ALA A 191 -21.62 -15.90 4.86
CA ALA A 191 -20.95 -16.24 3.59
C ALA A 191 -21.60 -15.61 2.35
N ARG A 192 -22.87 -15.22 2.43
CA ARG A 192 -23.65 -14.82 1.27
C ARG A 192 -23.01 -13.73 0.39
N PRO A 193 -22.57 -12.57 0.90
CA PRO A 193 -21.98 -11.54 0.07
C PRO A 193 -20.65 -11.96 -0.56
N PHE A 194 -19.91 -12.87 0.08
CA PHE A 194 -18.68 -13.43 -0.47
C PHE A 194 -18.91 -14.35 -1.67
N CYS A 195 -20.11 -14.93 -1.80
CA CYS A 195 -20.44 -15.90 -2.83
C CYS A 195 -21.36 -15.33 -3.93
N GLU A 196 -22.24 -14.40 -3.58
CA GLU A 196 -23.30 -13.91 -4.46
C GLU A 196 -23.11 -12.47 -4.96
N ASN A 197 -22.21 -11.67 -4.32
CA ASN A 197 -21.92 -10.30 -4.72
C ASN A 197 -20.50 -10.20 -5.26
N THR A 198 -20.35 -10.15 -6.57
CA THR A 198 -19.04 -10.16 -7.25
C THR A 198 -18.13 -9.01 -6.78
N MET A 199 -18.67 -7.80 -6.64
CA MET A 199 -17.86 -6.66 -6.18
C MET A 199 -17.41 -6.84 -4.74
N PHE A 200 -18.28 -7.27 -3.85
CA PHE A 200 -17.94 -7.55 -2.46
C PHE A 200 -16.88 -8.66 -2.35
N ALA A 201 -17.12 -9.78 -3.06
CA ALA A 201 -16.21 -10.92 -3.07
C ALA A 201 -14.81 -10.52 -3.57
N GLN A 202 -14.73 -9.74 -4.65
CA GLN A 202 -13.47 -9.24 -5.19
C GLN A 202 -12.75 -8.34 -4.17
N MET A 203 -13.44 -7.36 -3.60
CA MET A 203 -12.82 -6.46 -2.61
C MET A 203 -12.39 -7.19 -1.34
N ALA A 204 -13.17 -8.18 -0.89
CA ALA A 204 -12.81 -8.99 0.26
C ALA A 204 -11.59 -9.90 0.01
N ALA A 205 -11.36 -10.29 -1.25
CA ALA A 205 -10.15 -11.01 -1.66
C ALA A 205 -8.94 -10.06 -1.86
N ASP A 206 -9.17 -8.88 -2.45
CA ASP A 206 -8.11 -7.92 -2.78
C ASP A 206 -7.53 -7.26 -1.52
N LEU A 207 -8.38 -6.83 -0.60
CA LEU A 207 -7.96 -6.02 0.54
C LEU A 207 -6.89 -6.71 1.42
N PRO A 208 -7.00 -8.00 1.80
CA PRO A 208 -5.96 -8.69 2.56
C PRO A 208 -4.60 -8.71 1.88
N VAL A 209 -4.55 -8.86 0.55
CA VAL A 209 -3.31 -8.83 -0.24
C VAL A 209 -2.77 -7.41 -0.30
N PHE A 210 -3.62 -6.43 -0.54
CA PHE A 210 -3.23 -5.02 -0.63
C PHE A 210 -2.67 -4.51 0.70
N LEU A 211 -3.24 -4.90 1.83
CA LEU A 211 -2.73 -4.56 3.16
C LEU A 211 -1.31 -5.09 3.43
N ARG A 212 -0.86 -6.15 2.72
CA ARG A 212 0.53 -6.65 2.85
C ARG A 212 1.58 -5.70 2.27
N GLN A 213 1.18 -4.61 1.63
CA GLN A 213 2.09 -3.49 1.32
C GLN A 213 2.42 -2.63 2.56
N SER A 214 1.79 -2.87 3.70
CA SER A 214 2.23 -2.38 4.99
C SER A 214 3.50 -3.12 5.42
N HIS A 215 4.49 -2.39 5.92
CA HIS A 215 5.69 -2.96 6.51
C HIS A 215 5.52 -3.16 8.03
N ALA A 216 4.33 -3.51 8.46
CA ALA A 216 3.79 -3.51 9.82
C ALA A 216 4.82 -3.61 10.96
N ALA A 217 5.63 -4.68 11.01
CA ALA A 217 6.62 -4.88 12.07
C ALA A 217 7.72 -3.81 12.04
N PHE A 218 8.23 -3.46 10.85
CA PHE A 218 9.23 -2.42 10.69
C PHE A 218 8.68 -1.02 11.02
N ASP A 219 7.44 -0.72 10.58
CA ASP A 219 6.80 0.55 10.92
C ASP A 219 6.56 0.68 12.43
N LEU A 220 6.16 -0.41 13.11
CA LEU A 220 5.98 -0.43 14.57
C LEU A 220 7.30 -0.26 15.31
N GLU A 221 8.39 -0.91 14.86
CA GLU A 221 9.73 -0.72 15.42
C GLU A 221 10.15 0.76 15.35
N GLN A 222 10.03 1.38 14.17
CA GLN A 222 10.39 2.78 13.96
C GLN A 222 9.52 3.76 14.79
N ILE A 223 8.24 3.46 14.96
CA ILE A 223 7.35 4.22 15.86
C ILE A 223 7.84 4.06 17.30
N GLY A 224 8.14 2.83 17.73
CA GLY A 224 8.60 2.52 19.08
C GLY A 224 9.91 3.21 19.43
N GLU A 225 10.91 3.17 18.55
CA GLU A 225 12.20 3.85 18.72
C GLU A 225 12.04 5.35 18.97
N ARG A 226 11.17 6.02 18.18
CA ARG A 226 10.90 7.45 18.36
C ARG A 226 10.12 7.75 19.61
N SER A 227 9.19 6.90 20.02
CA SER A 227 8.39 7.06 21.23
C SER A 227 9.22 6.97 22.51
N VAL A 228 10.36 6.30 22.50
CA VAL A 228 11.29 6.27 23.64
C VAL A 228 11.98 7.64 23.85
N MET A 229 12.08 8.45 22.79
CA MET A 229 12.76 9.76 22.83
C MET A 229 11.80 10.92 23.14
N GLU A 230 10.49 10.68 23.14
CA GLU A 230 9.45 11.69 23.35
C GLU A 230 8.81 11.52 24.74
N ASP A 231 9.05 12.47 25.66
CA ASP A 231 8.56 12.39 27.05
C ASP A 231 7.03 12.53 27.23
N THR A 232 6.26 12.85 26.18
CA THR A 232 4.87 13.28 26.32
C THR A 232 3.90 12.75 25.27
N ALA A 233 4.25 11.67 24.57
CA ALA A 233 3.49 11.17 23.41
C ALA A 233 2.02 10.82 23.68
N TRP A 234 1.60 10.64 24.96
CA TRP A 234 0.25 10.22 25.34
C TRP A 234 -0.48 11.23 26.24
N MET A 235 0.07 12.42 26.43
CA MET A 235 -0.59 13.46 27.22
C MET A 235 -1.62 14.21 26.36
N LEU A 236 -2.81 14.47 26.93
CA LEU A 236 -3.85 15.29 26.32
C LEU A 236 -3.56 16.78 26.51
#